data_40446d003bd900054f2de7a13188617a
#
_entry.id   40446d003bd900054f2de7a13188617a
#
_cell.length_a   1.000
_cell.length_b   1.000
_cell.length_c   1.000
_cell.angle_alpha   90.00
_cell.angle_beta   90.00
_cell.angle_gamma   90.00
#
_symmetry.space_group_name_H-M   'P 1'
#
loop_
_entity.id
_entity.type
_entity.pdbx_description
1 polymer ?
#
loop_
_entity_poly.entity_id
_entity_poly.type
_entity_poly.pdbx_seq_one_letter_code
_entity_poly.pdbx_strand_id
1 'polypeptide(L)'
;MSEKQAKNRKVLMVSVTVVLGMFGFGFALVPLYNVFCDAFGFNGRITAIESGSYKASSIAEQALHKGIDKSRKISLQFMVTDNHALDLEFRPLITQVSVNPGEVKEVAYYVKNLTDKEMVLQAIPSVSPGAAVKYLAKIECFCFSRQVLKPGEGKTMPLKFVVDSGIPKNIPVLTLSYRFIDLKPAANASDDQNVQKPAIRVAALD
;
A
#
# COMPACT_ATOMS: atom_id res chain seq x y z
N MET A 1 -27.66 51.87 -23.09
CA MET A 1 -27.45 50.45 -22.82
C MET A 1 -28.57 49.97 -21.93
N SER A 2 -29.36 49.00 -22.39
CA SER A 2 -30.57 48.57 -21.70
C SER A 2 -30.23 47.93 -20.35
N GLU A 3 -30.99 48.25 -19.30
CA GLU A 3 -30.86 47.71 -17.94
C GLU A 3 -30.84 46.16 -17.91
N LYS A 4 -31.49 45.52 -18.86
CA LYS A 4 -31.48 44.07 -19.09
C LYS A 4 -30.10 43.56 -19.47
N GLN A 5 -29.30 44.31 -20.24
CA GLN A 5 -27.93 43.87 -20.63
C GLN A 5 -26.97 43.95 -19.46
N ALA A 6 -27.10 44.93 -18.56
CA ALA A 6 -26.30 45.03 -17.36
C ALA A 6 -26.60 43.89 -16.37
N LYS A 7 -27.85 43.50 -16.24
CA LYS A 7 -28.29 42.36 -15.40
C LYS A 7 -27.76 41.03 -15.94
N ASN A 8 -27.87 40.80 -17.24
CA ASN A 8 -27.36 39.58 -17.89
C ASN A 8 -25.84 39.45 -17.75
N ARG A 9 -25.11 40.60 -17.89
CA ARG A 9 -23.64 40.59 -17.71
C ARG A 9 -23.21 40.24 -16.27
N LYS A 10 -23.99 40.72 -15.28
CA LYS A 10 -23.73 40.33 -13.87
C LYS A 10 -23.97 38.84 -13.64
N VAL A 11 -25.08 38.31 -14.15
CA VAL A 11 -25.38 36.87 -14.03
C VAL A 11 -24.30 36.02 -14.71
N LEU A 12 -23.89 36.43 -15.93
CA LEU A 12 -22.82 35.73 -16.67
C LEU A 12 -21.51 35.72 -15.87
N MET A 13 -21.09 36.89 -15.33
CA MET A 13 -19.88 36.98 -14.54
C MET A 13 -19.92 36.09 -13.27
N VAL A 14 -21.05 36.12 -12.56
CA VAL A 14 -21.24 35.27 -11.38
C VAL A 14 -21.16 33.78 -11.76
N SER A 15 -21.82 33.36 -12.84
CA SER A 15 -21.78 31.96 -13.31
C SER A 15 -20.38 31.53 -13.68
N VAL A 16 -19.64 32.36 -14.40
CA VAL A 16 -18.24 32.09 -14.76
C VAL A 16 -17.34 31.97 -13.50
N THR A 17 -17.54 32.88 -12.54
CA THR A 17 -16.77 32.84 -11.28
C THR A 17 -17.05 31.57 -10.47
N VAL A 18 -18.33 31.15 -10.42
CA VAL A 18 -18.72 29.90 -9.73
C VAL A 18 -18.09 28.68 -10.40
N VAL A 19 -18.13 28.59 -11.73
CA VAL A 19 -17.53 27.49 -12.48
C VAL A 19 -16.03 27.44 -12.26
N LEU A 20 -15.34 28.58 -12.37
CA LEU A 20 -13.89 28.65 -12.11
C LEU A 20 -13.55 28.29 -10.66
N GLY A 21 -14.39 28.70 -9.70
CA GLY A 21 -14.25 28.34 -8.29
C GLY A 21 -14.38 26.83 -8.05
N MET A 22 -15.36 26.18 -8.69
CA MET A 22 -15.53 24.71 -8.60
C MET A 22 -14.34 23.96 -9.20
N PHE A 23 -13.84 24.41 -10.35
CA PHE A 23 -12.64 23.82 -10.93
C PHE A 23 -11.42 24.01 -10.03
N GLY A 24 -11.19 25.22 -9.53
CA GLY A 24 -10.09 25.51 -8.59
C GLY A 24 -10.16 24.67 -7.32
N PHE A 25 -11.37 24.48 -6.78
CA PHE A 25 -11.59 23.62 -5.61
C PHE A 25 -11.26 22.16 -5.93
N GLY A 26 -11.66 21.62 -7.08
CA GLY A 26 -11.31 20.27 -7.50
C GLY A 26 -9.79 20.04 -7.59
N PHE A 27 -9.06 21.01 -8.17
CA PHE A 27 -7.60 20.94 -8.21
C PHE A 27 -6.95 21.08 -6.84
N ALA A 28 -7.52 21.87 -5.94
CA ALA A 28 -6.98 22.04 -4.58
C ALA A 28 -7.22 20.81 -3.69
N LEU A 29 -8.26 20.01 -3.95
CA LEU A 29 -8.56 18.80 -3.19
C LEU A 29 -7.47 17.74 -3.31
N VAL A 30 -6.82 17.61 -4.46
CA VAL A 30 -5.79 16.58 -4.67
C VAL A 30 -4.56 16.80 -3.78
N PRO A 31 -3.90 17.97 -3.78
CA PRO A 31 -2.78 18.20 -2.87
C PRO A 31 -3.21 18.21 -1.39
N LEU A 32 -4.41 18.72 -1.09
CA LEU A 32 -4.96 18.72 0.27
C LEU A 32 -5.14 17.29 0.79
N TYR A 33 -5.68 16.38 -0.04
CA TYR A 33 -5.81 14.96 0.29
C TYR A 33 -4.46 14.32 0.60
N ASN A 34 -3.43 14.59 -0.20
CA ASN A 34 -2.09 14.06 0.03
C ASN A 34 -1.50 14.55 1.36
N VAL A 35 -1.60 15.84 1.65
CA VAL A 35 -1.14 16.41 2.94
C VAL A 35 -1.91 15.81 4.12
N PHE A 36 -3.22 15.60 3.96
CA PHE A 36 -4.06 15.00 4.98
C PHE A 36 -3.67 13.54 5.24
N CYS A 37 -3.46 12.75 4.17
CA CYS A 37 -3.00 11.37 4.29
C CYS A 37 -1.62 11.26 4.94
N ASP A 38 -0.70 12.17 4.64
CA ASP A 38 0.63 12.21 5.24
C ASP A 38 0.58 12.62 6.71
N ALA A 39 -0.28 13.58 7.07
CA ALA A 39 -0.38 14.09 8.45
C ALA A 39 -1.08 13.11 9.39
N PHE A 40 -2.13 12.44 8.93
CA PHE A 40 -2.94 11.55 9.77
C PHE A 40 -2.61 10.06 9.59
N GLY A 41 -1.80 9.69 8.60
CA GLY A 41 -1.34 8.32 8.41
C GLY A 41 -2.46 7.30 8.13
N PHE A 42 -3.59 7.74 7.57
CA PHE A 42 -4.76 6.89 7.32
C PHE A 42 -4.51 5.79 6.28
N ASN A 43 -3.46 5.92 5.49
CA ASN A 43 -3.15 4.96 4.45
C ASN A 43 -2.05 4.00 4.93
N GLY A 44 -2.41 2.96 5.70
CA GLY A 44 -1.55 1.85 6.09
C GLY A 44 -0.99 1.04 4.91
N ARG A 45 -1.28 1.45 3.70
CA ARG A 45 -0.66 0.93 2.48
C ARG A 45 0.74 1.50 2.34
N ILE A 46 1.70 0.64 2.22
CA ILE A 46 3.07 0.98 1.87
C ILE A 46 3.08 1.32 0.36
N THR A 47 2.48 2.45 -0.02
CA THR A 47 2.55 2.98 -1.40
C THR A 47 3.97 3.45 -1.77
N ALA A 48 4.86 3.53 -0.78
CA ALA A 48 6.29 3.71 -1.01
C ALA A 48 6.97 2.54 -1.74
N ILE A 49 6.23 1.50 -2.12
CA ILE A 49 6.78 0.34 -2.83
C ILE A 49 7.04 0.65 -4.32
N GLU A 50 6.31 1.54 -4.94
CA GLU A 50 6.55 1.91 -6.35
C GLU A 50 7.79 2.81 -6.57
N SER A 51 8.20 3.56 -5.54
CA SER A 51 9.46 4.33 -5.57
C SER A 51 10.55 3.73 -4.65
N GLY A 52 10.40 2.50 -4.18
CA GLY A 52 10.57 2.19 -2.80
C GLY A 52 11.75 1.36 -2.43
N SER A 53 12.51 0.75 -3.27
CA SER A 53 13.77 0.08 -2.85
C SER A 53 14.76 1.10 -2.22
N TYR A 54 14.79 2.30 -2.75
CA TYR A 54 15.69 3.36 -2.29
C TYR A 54 15.29 3.94 -0.91
N LYS A 55 14.00 4.14 -0.66
CA LYS A 55 13.53 4.74 0.60
C LYS A 55 13.54 3.75 1.77
N ALA A 56 13.26 2.48 1.50
CA ALA A 56 13.35 1.43 2.51
C ALA A 56 14.81 1.15 2.91
N SER A 57 15.75 1.17 1.97
CA SER A 57 17.18 1.02 2.25
C SER A 57 17.71 2.21 3.05
N SER A 58 17.31 3.45 2.74
CA SER A 58 17.74 4.62 3.50
C SER A 58 17.22 4.65 4.93
N ILE A 59 15.98 4.19 5.17
CA ILE A 59 15.43 4.07 6.53
C ILE A 59 16.16 2.97 7.31
N ALA A 60 16.44 1.83 6.66
CA ALA A 60 17.19 0.75 7.27
C ALA A 60 18.61 1.19 7.63
N GLU A 61 19.27 1.89 6.73
CA GLU A 61 20.62 2.44 6.92
C GLU A 61 20.64 3.49 8.05
N GLN A 62 19.68 4.41 8.08
CA GLN A 62 19.54 5.37 9.17
C GLN A 62 19.24 4.71 10.52
N ALA A 63 18.39 3.68 10.54
CA ALA A 63 18.09 2.93 11.77
C ALA A 63 19.32 2.22 12.31
N LEU A 64 20.16 1.66 11.43
CA LEU A 64 21.41 1.00 11.79
C LEU A 64 22.44 2.01 12.32
N HIS A 65 22.51 3.23 11.75
CA HIS A 65 23.43 4.28 12.20
C HIS A 65 23.06 4.89 13.56
N LYS A 66 21.75 4.96 13.89
CA LYS A 66 21.29 5.50 15.18
C LYS A 66 21.54 4.60 16.38
N GLY A 67 21.93 3.35 16.13
CA GLY A 67 22.16 2.34 17.18
C GLY A 67 20.87 1.78 17.77
N ILE A 68 21.05 0.79 18.65
CA ILE A 68 19.94 0.04 19.26
C ILE A 68 19.49 0.72 20.54
N ASP A 69 18.20 1.09 20.60
CA ASP A 69 17.56 1.59 21.82
C ASP A 69 17.16 0.42 22.74
N LYS A 70 18.01 0.11 23.69
CA LYS A 70 17.78 -0.98 24.67
C LYS A 70 16.83 -0.58 25.80
N SER A 71 16.41 0.68 25.89
CA SER A 71 15.58 1.18 26.97
C SER A 71 14.13 0.70 26.88
N ARG A 72 13.70 0.26 25.70
CA ARG A 72 12.32 -0.19 25.45
C ARG A 72 12.27 -1.34 24.43
N LYS A 73 11.16 -2.06 24.48
CA LYS A 73 10.83 -3.09 23.51
C LYS A 73 9.53 -2.74 22.80
N ILE A 74 9.46 -3.10 21.53
CA ILE A 74 8.27 -2.98 20.70
C ILE A 74 7.81 -4.39 20.34
N SER A 75 6.54 -4.65 20.50
CA SER A 75 5.93 -5.90 20.08
C SER A 75 5.56 -5.83 18.61
N LEU A 76 6.11 -6.69 17.78
CA LEU A 76 5.73 -6.83 16.38
C LEU A 76 4.91 -8.11 16.22
N GLN A 77 3.68 -7.93 15.73
CA GLN A 77 2.74 -9.01 15.45
C GLN A 77 2.72 -9.29 13.95
N PHE A 78 2.69 -10.58 13.60
CA PHE A 78 2.65 -11.04 12.23
C PHE A 78 1.31 -11.70 11.97
N MET A 79 0.60 -11.19 10.97
CA MET A 79 -0.72 -11.68 10.59
C MET A 79 -0.75 -12.02 9.10
N VAL A 80 -1.72 -12.81 8.75
CA VAL A 80 -2.09 -13.10 7.36
C VAL A 80 -3.54 -12.72 7.21
N THR A 81 -3.84 -11.94 6.20
CA THR A 81 -5.23 -11.70 5.80
C THR A 81 -5.64 -12.88 4.94
N ASP A 82 -6.61 -13.62 5.43
CA ASP A 82 -7.14 -14.80 4.77
C ASP A 82 -7.68 -14.44 3.38
N ASN A 83 -7.31 -15.23 2.41
CA ASN A 83 -7.71 -15.10 1.03
C ASN A 83 -8.50 -16.35 0.66
N HIS A 84 -9.75 -16.44 1.13
CA HIS A 84 -10.66 -17.58 0.86
C HIS A 84 -10.83 -17.90 -0.64
N ALA A 85 -10.43 -16.98 -1.52
CA ALA A 85 -10.47 -17.18 -2.97
C ALA A 85 -9.25 -17.94 -3.53
N LEU A 86 -8.21 -18.14 -2.72
CA LEU A 86 -6.99 -18.85 -3.13
C LEU A 86 -6.83 -20.09 -2.26
N ASP A 87 -6.81 -21.27 -2.89
CA ASP A 87 -6.45 -22.52 -2.22
C ASP A 87 -4.94 -22.53 -1.89
N LEU A 88 -4.59 -21.75 -0.88
CA LEU A 88 -3.23 -21.45 -0.46
C LEU A 88 -3.11 -21.56 1.05
N GLU A 89 -2.21 -22.40 1.54
CA GLU A 89 -1.80 -22.34 2.94
C GLU A 89 -0.75 -21.21 3.08
N PHE A 90 -1.06 -20.20 3.87
CA PHE A 90 -0.11 -19.13 4.15
C PHE A 90 -0.17 -18.74 5.62
N ARG A 91 0.96 -18.82 6.30
CA ARG A 91 1.04 -18.52 7.73
C ARG A 91 2.42 -17.99 8.14
N PRO A 92 2.49 -17.13 9.16
CA PRO A 92 3.77 -16.81 9.79
C PRO A 92 4.26 -18.02 10.61
N LEU A 93 5.57 -18.23 10.65
CA LEU A 93 6.16 -19.25 11.53
C LEU A 93 6.21 -18.77 12.99
N ILE A 94 6.24 -17.46 13.20
CA ILE A 94 6.17 -16.79 14.50
C ILE A 94 5.12 -15.70 14.39
N THR A 95 4.15 -15.70 15.31
CA THR A 95 3.04 -14.75 15.30
C THR A 95 3.37 -13.42 15.97
N GLN A 96 4.38 -13.40 16.84
CA GLN A 96 4.78 -12.20 17.58
C GLN A 96 6.24 -12.28 17.98
N VAL A 97 6.94 -11.15 17.92
CA VAL A 97 8.31 -10.99 18.41
C VAL A 97 8.47 -9.65 19.12
N SER A 98 9.24 -9.61 20.19
CA SER A 98 9.66 -8.37 20.85
C SER A 98 11.03 -7.97 20.35
N VAL A 99 11.15 -6.73 19.87
CA VAL A 99 12.38 -6.17 19.31
C VAL A 99 12.74 -4.85 19.98
N ASN A 100 14.03 -4.57 20.10
CA ASN A 100 14.48 -3.23 20.48
C ASN A 100 14.51 -2.35 19.20
N PRO A 101 14.10 -1.07 19.27
CA PRO A 101 14.27 -0.17 18.13
C PRO A 101 15.74 -0.10 17.68
N GLY A 102 15.99 -0.15 16.38
CA GLY A 102 17.33 -0.24 15.79
C GLY A 102 17.87 -1.68 15.68
N GLU A 103 17.21 -2.68 16.26
CA GLU A 103 17.62 -4.08 16.18
C GLU A 103 17.08 -4.73 14.91
N VAL A 104 17.98 -5.38 14.15
CA VAL A 104 17.56 -6.19 12.99
C VAL A 104 17.08 -7.54 13.48
N LYS A 105 15.90 -7.93 13.03
CA LYS A 105 15.32 -9.25 13.28
C LYS A 105 14.94 -9.94 11.99
N GLU A 106 15.00 -11.27 12.03
CA GLU A 106 14.55 -12.13 10.95
C GLU A 106 13.42 -13.01 11.43
N VAL A 107 12.39 -13.11 10.63
CA VAL A 107 11.25 -14.03 10.79
C VAL A 107 10.96 -14.68 9.46
N ALA A 108 10.13 -15.70 9.44
CA ALA A 108 9.77 -16.35 8.20
C ALA A 108 8.28 -16.64 8.12
N TYR A 109 7.78 -16.68 6.89
CA TYR A 109 6.46 -17.12 6.54
C TYR A 109 6.55 -18.41 5.75
N TYR A 110 5.56 -19.27 5.94
CA TYR A 110 5.40 -20.48 5.15
C TYR A 110 4.23 -20.30 4.19
N VAL A 111 4.44 -20.67 2.93
CA VAL A 111 3.41 -20.70 1.90
C VAL A 111 3.39 -22.05 1.24
N LYS A 112 2.21 -22.58 0.90
CA LYS A 112 2.04 -23.82 0.12
C LYS A 112 0.87 -23.67 -0.83
N ASN A 113 1.12 -24.01 -2.10
CA ASN A 113 0.08 -24.12 -3.11
C ASN A 113 -0.70 -25.44 -2.89
N LEU A 114 -2.00 -25.34 -2.63
CA LEU A 114 -2.85 -26.51 -2.42
C LEU A 114 -3.56 -26.95 -3.70
N THR A 115 -3.39 -26.23 -4.81
CA THR A 115 -4.00 -26.53 -6.09
C THR A 115 -3.17 -27.49 -6.93
N ASP A 116 -3.76 -28.00 -8.00
CA ASP A 116 -3.14 -28.82 -9.04
C ASP A 116 -2.48 -27.99 -10.17
N LYS A 117 -2.49 -26.64 -10.04
CA LYS A 117 -1.99 -25.70 -11.05
C LYS A 117 -0.87 -24.83 -10.48
N GLU A 118 0.02 -24.39 -11.38
CA GLU A 118 1.03 -23.41 -11.03
C GLU A 118 0.41 -22.05 -10.70
N MET A 119 0.76 -21.49 -9.58
CA MET A 119 0.34 -20.15 -9.14
C MET A 119 1.48 -19.15 -9.24
N VAL A 120 1.17 -17.92 -9.69
CA VAL A 120 2.10 -16.79 -9.67
C VAL A 120 1.57 -15.75 -8.70
N LEU A 121 2.16 -15.72 -7.52
CA LEU A 121 1.66 -14.96 -6.39
C LEU A 121 2.50 -13.71 -6.14
N GLN A 122 1.85 -12.66 -5.68
CA GLN A 122 2.50 -11.48 -5.14
C GLN A 122 1.97 -11.17 -3.74
N ALA A 123 2.89 -11.00 -2.80
CA ALA A 123 2.55 -10.63 -1.44
C ALA A 123 2.38 -9.12 -1.31
N ILE A 124 1.26 -8.69 -0.72
CA ILE A 124 0.98 -7.28 -0.42
C ILE A 124 1.06 -7.09 1.08
N PRO A 125 2.04 -6.32 1.58
CA PRO A 125 2.15 -6.00 3.00
C PRO A 125 1.22 -4.86 3.41
N SER A 126 0.78 -4.90 4.67
CA SER A 126 0.07 -3.81 5.34
C SER A 126 0.59 -3.67 6.77
N VAL A 127 0.74 -2.45 7.26
CA VAL A 127 1.23 -2.15 8.62
C VAL A 127 0.17 -1.36 9.38
N SER A 128 -0.07 -1.77 10.62
CA SER A 128 -0.94 -1.07 11.56
C SER A 128 -0.18 -0.78 12.87
N PRO A 129 -0.35 0.40 13.46
CA PRO A 129 -1.07 1.57 12.95
C PRO A 129 -0.36 2.22 11.74
N GLY A 130 -1.11 2.87 10.85
CA GLY A 130 -0.58 3.49 9.62
C GLY A 130 0.56 4.48 9.87
N ALA A 131 0.50 5.22 10.99
CA ALA A 131 1.55 6.14 11.41
C ALA A 131 2.92 5.46 11.65
N ALA A 132 2.93 4.14 11.85
CA ALA A 132 4.14 3.36 12.09
C ALA A 132 4.84 2.90 10.80
N VAL A 133 4.20 3.02 9.65
CA VAL A 133 4.74 2.57 8.35
C VAL A 133 6.12 3.15 8.07
N LYS A 134 6.32 4.42 8.38
CA LYS A 134 7.60 5.12 8.17
C LYS A 134 8.73 4.71 9.10
N TYR A 135 8.42 3.96 10.16
CA TYR A 135 9.41 3.48 11.14
C TYR A 135 9.74 2.00 10.99
N LEU A 136 9.00 1.26 10.14
CA LEU A 136 9.27 -0.14 9.88
C LEU A 136 9.96 -0.28 8.52
N ALA A 137 11.28 -0.51 8.53
CA ALA A 137 12.04 -0.79 7.33
C ALA A 137 12.17 -2.31 7.14
N LYS A 138 11.86 -2.77 5.93
CA LYS A 138 12.09 -4.15 5.50
C LYS A 138 13.36 -4.19 4.67
N ILE A 139 14.36 -4.91 5.15
CA ILE A 139 15.69 -5.03 4.52
C ILE A 139 15.61 -6.07 3.41
N GLU A 140 15.07 -7.24 3.72
CA GLU A 140 14.81 -8.30 2.77
C GLU A 140 13.35 -8.72 2.90
N CYS A 141 12.65 -8.78 1.78
CA CYS A 141 11.24 -9.15 1.75
C CYS A 141 10.92 -9.92 0.49
N PHE A 142 10.29 -11.06 0.66
CA PHE A 142 9.72 -11.84 -0.45
C PHE A 142 8.61 -11.09 -1.21
N CYS A 143 8.06 -10.01 -0.65
CA CYS A 143 7.03 -9.20 -1.26
C CYS A 143 7.50 -8.38 -2.47
N PHE A 144 8.82 -8.21 -2.68
CA PHE A 144 9.38 -7.50 -3.83
C PHE A 144 9.43 -8.34 -5.10
N SER A 145 9.36 -9.66 -4.99
CA SER A 145 9.42 -10.58 -6.12
C SER A 145 8.12 -11.38 -6.25
N ARG A 146 7.80 -11.71 -7.49
CA ARG A 146 6.74 -12.67 -7.79
C ARG A 146 7.17 -14.04 -7.30
N GLN A 147 6.29 -14.73 -6.60
CA GLN A 147 6.52 -16.08 -6.12
C GLN A 147 5.80 -17.05 -7.05
N VAL A 148 6.57 -17.88 -7.74
CA VAL A 148 6.03 -18.98 -8.54
C VAL A 148 6.01 -20.21 -7.66
N LEU A 149 4.85 -20.83 -7.52
CA LEU A 149 4.65 -22.07 -6.76
C LEU A 149 4.05 -23.12 -7.68
N LYS A 150 4.74 -24.25 -7.85
CA LYS A 150 4.24 -25.43 -8.56
C LYS A 150 3.09 -26.07 -7.77
N PRO A 151 2.30 -26.95 -8.40
CA PRO A 151 1.29 -27.74 -7.70
C PRO A 151 1.84 -28.43 -6.46
N GLY A 152 1.22 -28.23 -5.30
CA GLY A 152 1.62 -28.83 -4.03
C GLY A 152 2.93 -28.29 -3.44
N GLU A 153 3.60 -27.35 -4.10
CA GLU A 153 4.89 -26.81 -3.62
C GLU A 153 4.70 -25.94 -2.38
N GLY A 154 5.51 -26.21 -1.36
CA GLY A 154 5.63 -25.40 -0.15
C GLY A 154 6.99 -24.72 -0.08
N LYS A 155 7.00 -23.45 0.39
CA LYS A 155 8.21 -22.64 0.47
C LYS A 155 8.23 -21.80 1.75
N THR A 156 9.41 -21.73 2.36
CA THR A 156 9.66 -20.79 3.47
C THR A 156 10.24 -19.50 2.92
N MET A 157 9.67 -18.38 3.33
CA MET A 157 10.03 -17.06 2.85
C MET A 157 10.55 -16.19 4.00
N PRO A 158 11.84 -15.85 4.01
CA PRO A 158 12.43 -15.02 5.05
C PRO A 158 12.01 -13.56 4.91
N LEU A 159 11.92 -12.89 6.04
CA LEU A 159 11.67 -11.45 6.17
C LEU A 159 12.64 -10.89 7.18
N LYS A 160 13.55 -10.01 6.75
CA LYS A 160 14.42 -9.20 7.60
C LYS A 160 13.87 -7.80 7.72
N PHE A 161 13.77 -7.31 8.93
CA PHE A 161 13.25 -5.97 9.21
C PHE A 161 14.01 -5.30 10.34
N VAL A 162 13.83 -3.99 10.43
CA VAL A 162 14.29 -3.16 11.55
C VAL A 162 13.21 -2.12 11.86
N VAL A 163 13.00 -1.84 13.15
CA VAL A 163 12.15 -0.74 13.60
C VAL A 163 13.04 0.45 13.93
N ASP A 164 12.79 1.61 13.31
CA ASP A 164 13.58 2.83 13.57
C ASP A 164 13.47 3.26 15.04
N SER A 165 14.60 3.64 15.64
CA SER A 165 14.66 4.15 17.02
C SER A 165 13.87 5.44 17.24
N GLY A 166 13.57 6.19 16.17
CA GLY A 166 12.72 7.38 16.18
C GLY A 166 11.21 7.10 16.31
N ILE A 167 10.78 5.83 16.39
CA ILE A 167 9.36 5.50 16.56
C ILE A 167 8.80 6.10 17.84
N PRO A 168 7.62 6.77 17.81
CA PRO A 168 7.00 7.39 18.99
C PRO A 168 6.76 6.39 20.11
N LYS A 169 6.90 6.86 21.37
CA LYS A 169 6.71 6.02 22.56
C LYS A 169 5.27 5.53 22.75
N ASN A 170 4.32 6.23 22.17
CA ASN A 170 2.90 5.86 22.21
C ASN A 170 2.52 4.73 21.23
N ILE A 171 3.50 4.17 20.49
CA ILE A 171 3.31 3.01 19.60
C ILE A 171 4.11 1.82 20.17
N PRO A 172 3.57 1.08 21.14
CA PRO A 172 4.26 -0.07 21.71
C PRO A 172 4.08 -1.36 20.90
N VAL A 173 3.08 -1.39 20.01
CA VAL A 173 2.73 -2.56 19.20
C VAL A 173 2.60 -2.19 17.74
N LEU A 174 3.17 -3.02 16.89
CA LEU A 174 3.06 -2.96 15.43
C LEU A 174 2.46 -4.27 14.93
N THR A 175 1.59 -4.20 13.96
CA THR A 175 1.07 -5.37 13.26
C THR A 175 1.48 -5.30 11.79
N LEU A 176 2.18 -6.30 11.32
CA LEU A 176 2.51 -6.50 9.92
C LEU A 176 1.66 -7.64 9.37
N SER A 177 0.76 -7.33 8.48
CA SER A 177 -0.06 -8.32 7.81
C SER A 177 0.31 -8.45 6.34
N TYR A 178 0.15 -9.65 5.81
CA TYR A 178 0.35 -9.95 4.40
C TYR A 178 -0.91 -10.56 3.80
N ARG A 179 -1.16 -10.21 2.53
CA ARG A 179 -2.14 -10.84 1.66
C ARG A 179 -1.47 -11.22 0.36
N PHE A 180 -1.79 -12.39 -0.19
CA PHE A 180 -1.40 -12.76 -1.54
C PHE A 180 -2.48 -12.39 -2.56
N ILE A 181 -2.02 -12.04 -3.77
CA ILE A 181 -2.85 -11.97 -4.97
C ILE A 181 -2.25 -12.91 -6.02
N ASP A 182 -3.13 -13.60 -6.74
CA ASP A 182 -2.73 -14.38 -7.91
C ASP A 182 -2.65 -13.45 -9.13
N LEU A 183 -1.52 -13.47 -9.79
CA LEU A 183 -1.26 -12.66 -11.00
C LEU A 183 -1.66 -13.41 -12.30
N LYS A 184 -1.91 -14.72 -12.21
CA LYS A 184 -2.53 -15.51 -13.26
C LYS A 184 -3.90 -15.96 -12.77
N PRO A 185 -4.97 -15.15 -12.91
CA PRO A 185 -6.30 -15.62 -12.58
C PRO A 185 -6.59 -16.87 -13.39
N ALA A 186 -7.19 -17.87 -12.74
CA ALA A 186 -7.57 -19.13 -13.38
C ALA A 186 -8.29 -18.83 -14.69
N ALA A 187 -7.92 -19.52 -15.76
CA ALA A 187 -8.47 -19.35 -17.10
C ALA A 187 -9.98 -19.67 -17.23
N ASN A 188 -10.73 -19.68 -16.15
CA ASN A 188 -12.16 -19.95 -16.05
C ASN A 188 -12.97 -18.78 -15.43
N ALA A 189 -12.43 -17.59 -15.33
CA ALA A 189 -13.24 -16.39 -15.24
C ALA A 189 -13.62 -16.01 -16.69
N SER A 190 -14.51 -16.81 -17.27
CA SER A 190 -15.19 -16.49 -18.50
C SER A 190 -15.85 -15.12 -18.37
N ASP A 191 -15.50 -14.22 -19.26
CA ASP A 191 -16.34 -13.17 -19.79
C ASP A 191 -16.93 -12.16 -18.80
N ASP A 192 -16.08 -11.26 -18.30
CA ASP A 192 -16.54 -9.91 -18.01
C ASP A 192 -15.58 -8.86 -18.59
N GLN A 193 -15.18 -9.05 -19.85
CA GLN A 193 -14.56 -8.02 -20.69
C GLN A 193 -15.63 -7.12 -21.31
N ASN A 194 -16.62 -6.65 -20.53
CA ASN A 194 -17.48 -5.57 -20.97
C ASN A 194 -17.17 -4.29 -20.18
N VAL A 195 -15.90 -3.94 -20.09
CA VAL A 195 -15.55 -2.54 -19.85
C VAL A 195 -15.60 -1.86 -21.20
N GLN A 196 -16.75 -1.36 -21.50
CA GLN A 196 -17.10 -0.55 -22.65
C GLN A 196 -16.15 0.65 -22.73
N LYS A 197 -15.13 0.53 -23.61
CA LYS A 197 -14.25 1.62 -24.00
C LYS A 197 -15.15 2.71 -24.62
N PRO A 198 -15.20 3.92 -24.07
CA PRO A 198 -15.99 4.99 -24.70
C PRO A 198 -15.38 5.27 -26.08
N ALA A 199 -16.13 4.95 -27.10
CA ALA A 199 -15.81 5.32 -28.47
C ALA A 199 -15.93 6.83 -28.59
N ILE A 200 -14.81 7.53 -28.59
CA ILE A 200 -14.74 8.93 -29.00
C ILE A 200 -14.99 8.95 -30.52
N ARG A 201 -16.23 9.20 -30.92
CA ARG A 201 -16.55 9.58 -32.30
C ARG A 201 -16.03 11.00 -32.52
N VAL A 202 -14.90 11.09 -33.19
CA VAL A 202 -14.50 12.34 -33.83
C VAL A 202 -15.40 12.50 -35.06
N ALA A 203 -16.36 13.41 -34.98
CA ALA A 203 -17.12 13.83 -36.14
C ALA A 203 -16.17 14.62 -37.05
N ALA A 204 -15.92 14.10 -38.23
CA ALA A 204 -15.31 14.85 -39.30
C ALA A 204 -16.33 15.89 -39.75
N LEU A 205 -15.94 17.14 -39.72
CA LEU A 205 -16.64 18.25 -40.38
C LEU A 205 -16.06 18.34 -41.79
N ASP A 206 -16.92 18.07 -42.79
CA ASP A 206 -16.76 18.54 -44.16
C ASP A 206 -17.16 20.02 -44.23
#